data_20fc7163ba9d2f928c5deaf87e17aa74
#
_entry.id   20fc7163ba9d2f928c5deaf87e17aa74
#
_cell.length_a   1.000
_cell.length_b   1.000
_cell.length_c   1.000
_cell.angle_alpha   90.00
_cell.angle_beta   90.00
_cell.angle_gamma   90.00
#
_symmetry.space_group_name_H-M   'P 1'
#
loop_
_entity.id
_entity.type
_entity.pdbx_description
1 polymer ?
#
loop_
_entity_poly.entity_id
_entity_poly.type
_entity_poly.pdbx_seq_one_letter_code
_entity_poly.pdbx_strand_id
1 'polypeptide(L)'
;VDLTEKGRAEAERGGHLMTERGVLPDVIHTSVLRRAIRTTEIALHAADRHWTPVRRHWRLNERHYGGLQGKNKKETLEQFGEEQFMLWRRSYDTPPPPIDPASEFSQFTDPRYAGLPTEIRPLTECLKDVVGRMLPYWYDAIIPDLRAGNTVLVGAHGNSLRALVKHLDGISDDDIVGLNIPTGIPLLSELDADFNPLTPGGEYLDPDAAAAAAKAVANQGR
;
A
#
# COMPACT_ATOMS: atom_id res chain seq x y z
N VAL A 1 13.34 -5.04 3.87
CA VAL A 1 12.82 -6.35 3.48
C VAL A 1 12.61 -6.35 1.98
N ASP A 2 13.01 -7.46 1.32
CA ASP A 2 12.85 -7.68 -0.12
C ASP A 2 11.68 -8.64 -0.40
N LEU A 3 11.38 -8.86 -1.69
CA LEU A 3 10.39 -9.86 -2.13
C LEU A 3 10.93 -11.28 -1.90
N THR A 4 10.04 -12.17 -1.50
CA THR A 4 10.26 -13.62 -1.56
C THR A 4 10.11 -14.10 -3.02
N GLU A 5 10.53 -15.34 -3.32
CA GLU A 5 10.28 -15.97 -4.62
C GLU A 5 8.79 -15.96 -4.98
N LYS A 6 7.91 -16.28 -4.00
CA LYS A 6 6.47 -16.17 -4.17
C LYS A 6 6.05 -14.75 -4.55
N GLY A 7 6.56 -13.72 -3.85
CA GLY A 7 6.25 -12.32 -4.15
C GLY A 7 6.73 -11.87 -5.53
N ARG A 8 7.81 -12.43 -6.04
CA ARG A 8 8.29 -12.19 -7.42
C ARG A 8 7.33 -12.79 -8.44
N ALA A 9 6.93 -14.05 -8.25
CA ALA A 9 5.97 -14.72 -9.12
C ALA A 9 4.59 -14.04 -9.11
N GLU A 10 4.15 -13.55 -7.95
CA GLU A 10 2.91 -12.75 -7.83
C GLU A 10 3.00 -11.43 -8.61
N ALA A 11 4.14 -10.74 -8.53
CA ALA A 11 4.37 -9.50 -9.28
C ALA A 11 4.40 -9.73 -10.80
N GLU A 12 5.05 -10.79 -11.26
CA GLU A 12 5.09 -11.20 -12.66
C GLU A 12 3.69 -11.53 -13.19
N ARG A 13 2.92 -12.33 -12.42
CA ARG A 13 1.53 -12.63 -12.73
C ARG A 13 0.69 -11.37 -12.83
N GLY A 14 0.87 -10.40 -11.91
CA GLY A 14 0.17 -9.11 -11.96
C GLY A 14 0.41 -8.37 -13.30
N GLY A 15 1.63 -8.41 -13.82
CA GLY A 15 1.97 -7.85 -15.12
C GLY A 15 1.25 -8.55 -16.27
N HIS A 16 1.22 -9.89 -16.27
CA HIS A 16 0.48 -10.67 -17.28
C HIS A 16 -1.02 -10.38 -17.24
N LEU A 17 -1.63 -10.33 -16.06
CA LEU A 17 -3.04 -9.99 -15.89
C LEU A 17 -3.39 -8.62 -16.48
N MET A 18 -2.54 -7.61 -16.28
CA MET A 18 -2.73 -6.29 -16.91
C MET A 18 -2.71 -6.39 -18.43
N THR A 19 -1.80 -7.16 -19.01
CA THR A 19 -1.69 -7.37 -20.45
C THR A 19 -2.92 -8.12 -21.01
N GLU A 20 -3.31 -9.21 -20.36
CA GLU A 20 -4.47 -10.03 -20.77
C GLU A 20 -5.78 -9.24 -20.76
N ARG A 21 -5.92 -8.32 -19.81
CA ARG A 21 -7.11 -7.45 -19.69
C ARG A 21 -7.00 -6.16 -20.50
N GLY A 22 -5.87 -5.91 -21.17
CA GLY A 22 -5.65 -4.69 -21.94
C GLY A 22 -5.55 -3.42 -21.09
N VAL A 23 -5.28 -3.54 -19.77
CA VAL A 23 -5.16 -2.42 -18.83
C VAL A 23 -3.69 -2.15 -18.61
N LEU A 24 -3.08 -1.39 -19.52
CA LEU A 24 -1.64 -1.10 -19.49
C LEU A 24 -1.38 0.32 -18.96
N PRO A 25 -0.48 0.49 -17.98
CA PRO A 25 -0.22 1.78 -17.40
C PRO A 25 0.60 2.70 -18.32
N ASP A 26 0.27 3.98 -18.31
CA ASP A 26 1.01 5.08 -18.96
C ASP A 26 1.96 5.79 -17.99
N VAL A 27 1.66 5.73 -16.69
CA VAL A 27 2.50 6.26 -15.60
C VAL A 27 2.32 5.44 -14.33
N ILE A 28 3.40 5.31 -13.58
CA ILE A 28 3.41 4.56 -12.34
C ILE A 28 3.75 5.46 -11.17
N HIS A 29 3.03 5.30 -10.06
CA HIS A 29 3.36 5.84 -8.76
C HIS A 29 3.69 4.70 -7.79
N THR A 30 4.86 4.76 -7.17
CA THR A 30 5.27 3.74 -6.19
C THR A 30 5.94 4.35 -4.97
N SER A 31 6.11 3.56 -3.93
CA SER A 31 6.79 3.97 -2.71
C SER A 31 8.32 4.01 -2.88
N VAL A 32 9.03 4.47 -1.85
CA VAL A 32 10.50 4.39 -1.79
C VAL A 32 10.99 3.09 -1.12
N LEU A 33 10.09 2.15 -0.83
CA LEU A 33 10.45 0.89 -0.21
C LEU A 33 10.76 -0.18 -1.26
N ARG A 34 11.87 -0.91 -1.06
CA ARG A 34 12.44 -1.87 -2.01
C ARG A 34 11.40 -2.85 -2.57
N ARG A 35 10.56 -3.43 -1.71
CA ARG A 35 9.59 -4.44 -2.17
C ARG A 35 8.56 -3.89 -3.16
N ALA A 36 8.05 -2.66 -2.95
CA ALA A 36 7.10 -2.06 -3.88
C ALA A 36 7.76 -1.66 -5.20
N ILE A 37 8.98 -1.10 -5.14
CA ILE A 37 9.78 -0.79 -6.32
C ILE A 37 9.97 -2.05 -7.16
N ARG A 38 10.42 -3.16 -6.54
CA ARG A 38 10.66 -4.43 -7.25
C ARG A 38 9.38 -5.06 -7.78
N THR A 39 8.29 -5.02 -7.01
CA THR A 39 6.98 -5.49 -7.51
C THR A 39 6.60 -4.75 -8.79
N THR A 40 6.72 -3.43 -8.77
CA THR A 40 6.42 -2.58 -9.91
C THR A 40 7.34 -2.89 -11.11
N GLU A 41 8.65 -2.99 -10.89
CA GLU A 41 9.62 -3.30 -11.94
C GLU A 41 9.37 -4.67 -12.60
N ILE A 42 9.08 -5.70 -11.79
CA ILE A 42 8.78 -7.05 -12.29
C ILE A 42 7.45 -7.04 -13.09
N ALA A 43 6.41 -6.40 -12.56
CA ALA A 43 5.12 -6.31 -13.24
C ALA A 43 5.21 -5.55 -14.56
N LEU A 44 5.97 -4.44 -14.62
CA LEU A 44 6.21 -3.69 -15.85
C LEU A 44 7.02 -4.50 -16.87
N HIS A 45 8.00 -5.27 -16.41
CA HIS A 45 8.78 -6.14 -17.30
C HIS A 45 7.87 -7.22 -17.92
N ALA A 46 7.03 -7.87 -17.09
CA ALA A 46 6.08 -8.90 -17.55
C ALA A 46 5.02 -8.34 -18.50
N ALA A 47 4.62 -7.06 -18.33
CA ALA A 47 3.67 -6.38 -19.20
C ALA A 47 4.32 -5.72 -20.44
N ASP A 48 5.64 -5.89 -20.65
CA ASP A 48 6.43 -5.20 -21.68
C ASP A 48 6.25 -3.66 -21.66
N ARG A 49 6.23 -3.07 -20.43
CA ARG A 49 6.01 -1.63 -20.17
C ARG A 49 7.13 -1.01 -19.35
N HIS A 50 8.33 -1.55 -19.37
CA HIS A 50 9.47 -1.08 -18.56
C HIS A 50 9.98 0.32 -18.94
N TRP A 51 9.61 0.88 -20.10
CA TRP A 51 9.89 2.28 -20.45
C TRP A 51 8.95 3.29 -19.79
N THR A 52 7.85 2.83 -19.18
CA THR A 52 6.82 3.70 -18.61
C THR A 52 7.40 4.53 -17.44
N PRO A 53 7.12 5.86 -17.36
CA PRO A 53 7.62 6.71 -16.30
C PRO A 53 7.20 6.23 -14.90
N VAL A 54 8.15 6.16 -13.97
CA VAL A 54 7.93 5.75 -12.58
C VAL A 54 8.26 6.88 -11.63
N ARG A 55 7.27 7.30 -10.84
CA ARG A 55 7.41 8.31 -9.78
C ARG A 55 7.44 7.63 -8.42
N ARG A 56 8.50 7.86 -7.65
CA ARG A 56 8.68 7.28 -6.31
C ARG A 56 8.45 8.33 -5.25
N HIS A 57 7.57 8.03 -4.28
CA HIS A 57 7.29 8.99 -3.22
C HIS A 57 7.03 8.29 -1.86
N TRP A 58 7.60 8.85 -0.78
CA TRP A 58 7.49 8.29 0.57
C TRP A 58 6.04 8.25 1.10
N ARG A 59 5.16 9.14 0.65
CA ARG A 59 3.74 9.16 1.03
C ARG A 59 2.97 7.90 0.62
N LEU A 60 3.53 7.10 -0.30
CA LEU A 60 3.02 5.78 -0.68
C LEU A 60 3.65 4.62 0.12
N ASN A 61 4.55 4.89 1.06
CA ASN A 61 5.17 3.86 1.88
C ASN A 61 4.12 3.10 2.71
N GLU A 62 4.50 1.89 3.12
CA GLU A 62 3.74 1.15 4.13
C GLU A 62 3.65 1.94 5.42
N ARG A 63 2.61 1.70 6.20
CA ARG A 63 2.42 2.26 7.53
C ARG A 63 3.64 2.00 8.42
N HIS A 64 4.05 3.00 9.16
CA HIS A 64 5.13 2.90 10.13
C HIS A 64 4.60 2.30 11.44
N TYR A 65 5.08 1.11 11.75
CA TYR A 65 4.61 0.35 12.92
C TYR A 65 5.25 0.78 14.24
N GLY A 66 5.92 1.92 14.27
CA GLY A 66 6.49 2.48 15.50
C GLY A 66 7.46 1.53 16.20
N GLY A 67 7.37 1.43 17.51
CA GLY A 67 8.18 0.54 18.33
C GLY A 67 7.95 -0.96 18.09
N LEU A 68 6.98 -1.34 17.24
CA LEU A 68 6.79 -2.72 16.80
C LEU A 68 7.60 -3.06 15.54
N GLN A 69 8.26 -2.07 14.92
CA GLN A 69 9.08 -2.27 13.74
C GLN A 69 10.22 -3.25 14.05
N GLY A 70 10.38 -4.26 13.20
CA GLY A 70 11.42 -5.31 13.37
C GLY A 70 11.06 -6.41 14.39
N LYS A 71 10.03 -6.25 15.21
CA LYS A 71 9.61 -7.27 16.18
C LYS A 71 8.87 -8.44 15.53
N ASN A 72 9.01 -9.60 16.13
CA ASN A 72 8.25 -10.79 15.75
C ASN A 72 6.77 -10.64 16.16
N LYS A 73 5.85 -10.97 15.25
CA LYS A 73 4.40 -10.86 15.52
C LYS A 73 3.96 -11.72 16.71
N LYS A 74 4.52 -12.95 16.83
CA LYS A 74 4.17 -13.86 17.92
C LYS A 74 4.64 -13.31 19.27
N GLU A 75 5.87 -12.84 19.35
CA GLU A 75 6.41 -12.21 20.57
C GLU A 75 5.62 -10.97 20.98
N THR A 76 5.23 -10.15 20.00
CA THR A 76 4.40 -8.96 20.26
C THR A 76 3.02 -9.37 20.80
N LEU A 77 2.40 -10.40 20.22
CA LEU A 77 1.13 -10.95 20.71
C LEU A 77 1.24 -11.47 22.15
N GLU A 78 2.31 -12.22 22.44
CA GLU A 78 2.57 -12.76 23.79
C GLU A 78 2.82 -11.65 24.82
N GLN A 79 3.51 -10.57 24.41
CA GLN A 79 3.87 -9.46 25.30
C GLN A 79 2.68 -8.54 25.63
N PHE A 80 1.82 -8.23 24.64
CA PHE A 80 0.77 -7.20 24.78
C PHE A 80 -0.65 -7.75 24.79
N GLY A 81 -0.84 -9.03 24.54
CA GLY A 81 -2.15 -9.68 24.43
C GLY A 81 -2.83 -9.45 23.07
N GLU A 82 -3.82 -10.30 22.77
CA GLU A 82 -4.49 -10.34 21.47
C GLU A 82 -5.28 -9.06 21.19
N GLU A 83 -6.00 -8.55 22.18
CA GLU A 83 -6.84 -7.35 22.06
C GLU A 83 -6.01 -6.14 21.65
N GLN A 84 -4.94 -5.83 22.38
CA GLN A 84 -4.07 -4.69 22.10
C GLN A 84 -3.34 -4.88 20.78
N PHE A 85 -2.88 -6.09 20.47
CA PHE A 85 -2.21 -6.40 19.19
C PHE A 85 -3.14 -6.19 18.00
N MET A 86 -4.40 -6.63 18.10
CA MET A 86 -5.39 -6.45 17.05
C MET A 86 -5.81 -5.00 16.92
N LEU A 87 -5.92 -4.26 18.01
CA LEU A 87 -6.20 -2.83 18.01
C LEU A 87 -5.14 -2.07 17.21
N TRP A 88 -3.85 -2.28 17.47
CA TRP A 88 -2.75 -1.66 16.71
C TRP A 88 -2.72 -2.09 15.24
N ARG A 89 -3.15 -3.29 14.92
CA ARG A 89 -3.12 -3.80 13.55
C ARG A 89 -4.28 -3.34 12.69
N ARG A 90 -5.46 -3.20 13.27
CA ARG A 90 -6.71 -3.10 12.53
C ARG A 90 -7.46 -1.79 12.73
N SER A 91 -7.35 -1.15 13.90
CA SER A 91 -8.07 0.11 14.14
C SER A 91 -7.67 1.20 13.16
N TYR A 92 -8.59 2.12 12.94
CA TYR A 92 -8.35 3.27 12.06
C TYR A 92 -7.41 4.30 12.70
N ASP A 93 -7.57 4.58 13.99
CA ASP A 93 -7.01 5.75 14.68
C ASP A 93 -6.07 5.44 15.87
N THR A 94 -5.80 4.15 16.16
CA THR A 94 -4.94 3.78 17.27
C THR A 94 -3.55 3.35 16.78
N PRO A 95 -2.52 4.21 16.90
CA PRO A 95 -1.16 3.88 16.49
C PRO A 95 -0.46 2.98 17.53
N PRO A 96 0.50 2.15 17.10
CA PRO A 96 1.45 1.52 18.02
C PRO A 96 2.29 2.56 18.77
N PRO A 97 3.00 2.16 19.86
CA PRO A 97 3.95 3.05 20.52
C PRO A 97 4.98 3.62 19.54
N PRO A 98 5.44 4.88 19.72
CA PRO A 98 6.44 5.46 18.85
C PRO A 98 7.77 4.69 18.90
N ILE A 99 8.49 4.69 17.77
CA ILE A 99 9.85 4.14 17.72
C ILE A 99 10.85 5.13 18.32
N ASP A 100 11.90 4.61 18.95
CA ASP A 100 13.05 5.44 19.33
C ASP A 100 13.72 6.00 18.05
N PRO A 101 13.88 7.32 17.91
CA PRO A 101 14.57 7.93 16.77
C PRO A 101 15.97 7.37 16.51
N ALA A 102 16.68 6.89 17.53
CA ALA A 102 18.02 6.29 17.42
C ALA A 102 18.00 4.81 16.98
N SER A 103 16.83 4.17 16.89
CA SER A 103 16.71 2.78 16.47
C SER A 103 17.18 2.60 15.01
N GLU A 104 17.82 1.46 14.73
CA GLU A 104 18.21 1.07 13.36
C GLU A 104 17.01 0.94 12.39
N PHE A 105 15.81 0.73 12.91
CA PHE A 105 14.56 0.65 12.14
C PHE A 105 13.86 2.00 12.00
N SER A 106 14.44 3.07 12.54
CA SER A 106 13.85 4.41 12.52
C SER A 106 14.02 5.09 11.17
N GLN A 107 13.05 5.91 10.78
CA GLN A 107 13.10 6.78 9.61
C GLN A 107 14.12 7.93 9.77
N PHE A 108 14.58 8.18 10.98
CA PHE A 108 15.60 9.19 11.26
C PHE A 108 17.01 8.74 10.85
N THR A 109 17.25 7.43 10.84
CA THR A 109 18.52 6.82 10.41
C THR A 109 18.50 6.33 8.96
N ASP A 110 17.33 6.34 8.31
CA ASP A 110 17.15 5.81 6.96
C ASP A 110 17.42 6.88 5.90
N PRO A 111 18.40 6.70 4.99
CA PRO A 111 18.77 7.68 3.97
C PRO A 111 17.62 8.01 2.99
N ARG A 112 16.62 7.15 2.85
CA ARG A 112 15.44 7.40 2.00
C ARG A 112 14.59 8.56 2.50
N TYR A 113 14.72 8.93 3.77
CA TYR A 113 14.02 10.04 4.42
C TYR A 113 14.91 11.25 4.67
N ALA A 114 16.20 11.22 4.27
CA ALA A 114 17.15 12.28 4.56
C ALA A 114 16.72 13.66 4.00
N GLY A 115 16.01 13.67 2.87
CA GLY A 115 15.49 14.90 2.27
C GLY A 115 14.19 15.44 2.91
N LEU A 116 13.63 14.75 3.91
CA LEU A 116 12.41 15.20 4.59
C LEU A 116 12.76 15.96 5.87
N PRO A 117 12.02 17.05 6.18
CA PRO A 117 12.07 17.68 7.50
C PRO A 117 11.80 16.66 8.61
N THR A 118 12.48 16.81 9.74
CA THR A 118 12.38 15.87 10.87
C THR A 118 10.97 15.80 11.44
N GLU A 119 10.24 16.89 11.40
CA GLU A 119 8.89 17.07 11.96
C GLU A 119 7.84 16.21 11.25
N ILE A 120 8.09 15.86 9.97
CA ILE A 120 7.15 15.04 9.19
C ILE A 120 7.62 13.58 9.02
N ARG A 121 8.75 13.20 9.63
CA ARG A 121 9.21 11.80 9.64
C ARG A 121 8.38 11.02 10.66
N PRO A 122 7.60 9.99 10.26
CA PRO A 122 6.73 9.32 11.20
C PRO A 122 7.50 8.52 12.24
N LEU A 123 7.17 8.69 13.53
CA LEU A 123 7.65 7.82 14.61
C LEU A 123 6.73 6.61 14.80
N THR A 124 5.48 6.74 14.43
CA THR A 124 4.45 5.69 14.41
C THR A 124 3.30 6.15 13.55
N GLU A 125 2.46 5.24 13.06
CA GLU A 125 1.25 5.57 12.30
C GLU A 125 0.12 4.59 12.60
N CYS A 126 -1.10 5.11 12.73
CA CYS A 126 -2.35 4.39 12.48
C CYS A 126 -2.78 4.57 11.00
N LEU A 127 -3.91 3.99 10.60
CA LEU A 127 -4.38 4.12 9.23
C LEU A 127 -4.81 5.55 8.89
N LYS A 128 -5.36 6.30 9.86
CA LYS A 128 -5.72 7.72 9.74
C LYS A 128 -4.50 8.59 9.35
N ASP A 129 -3.36 8.32 9.95
CA ASP A 129 -2.11 9.05 9.63
C ASP A 129 -1.66 8.74 8.20
N VAL A 130 -1.80 7.48 7.76
CA VAL A 130 -1.50 7.07 6.38
C VAL A 130 -2.43 7.77 5.39
N VAL A 131 -3.74 7.88 5.66
CA VAL A 131 -4.69 8.66 4.87
C VAL A 131 -4.23 10.12 4.81
N GLY A 132 -3.95 10.73 5.96
CA GLY A 132 -3.55 12.15 6.05
C GLY A 132 -2.30 12.48 5.22
N ARG A 133 -1.29 11.59 5.19
CA ARG A 133 -0.09 11.84 4.38
C ARG A 133 -0.23 11.45 2.90
N MET A 134 -1.12 10.51 2.59
CA MET A 134 -1.31 10.02 1.23
C MET A 134 -2.18 10.96 0.39
N LEU A 135 -3.24 11.53 0.95
CA LEU A 135 -4.19 12.38 0.23
C LEU A 135 -3.55 13.60 -0.46
N PRO A 136 -2.61 14.36 0.15
CA PRO A 136 -1.93 15.41 -0.60
C PRO A 136 -1.22 14.90 -1.85
N TYR A 137 -0.63 13.71 -1.79
CA TYR A 137 0.02 13.11 -2.97
C TYR A 137 -0.99 12.63 -4.02
N TRP A 138 -2.14 12.14 -3.59
CA TRP A 138 -3.26 11.80 -4.47
C TRP A 138 -3.69 13.02 -5.28
N TYR A 139 -3.97 14.14 -4.60
CA TYR A 139 -4.46 15.35 -5.27
C TYR A 139 -3.39 16.07 -6.09
N ASP A 140 -2.14 16.12 -5.62
CA ASP A 140 -1.09 16.93 -6.23
C ASP A 140 -0.29 16.19 -7.31
N ALA A 141 -0.30 14.85 -7.30
CA ALA A 141 0.51 14.06 -8.22
C ALA A 141 -0.31 13.04 -9.04
N ILE A 142 -1.19 12.26 -8.41
CA ILE A 142 -1.91 11.20 -9.11
C ILE A 142 -3.08 11.77 -9.93
N ILE A 143 -3.89 12.65 -9.36
CA ILE A 143 -5.01 13.29 -10.08
C ILE A 143 -4.55 14.05 -11.33
N PRO A 144 -3.45 14.83 -11.34
CA PRO A 144 -2.95 15.46 -12.56
C PRO A 144 -2.64 14.48 -13.69
N ASP A 145 -2.07 13.30 -13.36
CA ASP A 145 -1.82 12.27 -14.37
C ASP A 145 -3.12 11.65 -14.91
N LEU A 146 -4.09 11.40 -14.03
CA LEU A 146 -5.43 10.93 -14.44
C LEU A 146 -6.15 11.96 -15.33
N ARG A 147 -6.08 13.25 -14.98
CA ARG A 147 -6.64 14.35 -15.79
C ARG A 147 -6.02 14.44 -17.17
N ALA A 148 -4.77 14.06 -17.31
CA ALA A 148 -4.08 13.99 -18.61
C ALA A 148 -4.56 12.81 -19.47
N GLY A 149 -5.48 11.98 -18.97
CA GLY A 149 -6.02 10.82 -19.67
C GLY A 149 -5.18 9.55 -19.51
N ASN A 150 -4.21 9.54 -18.60
CA ASN A 150 -3.34 8.40 -18.39
C ASN A 150 -4.02 7.29 -17.58
N THR A 151 -3.71 6.05 -17.93
CA THR A 151 -3.89 4.90 -17.05
C THR A 151 -2.78 4.90 -16.00
N VAL A 152 -3.16 5.04 -14.73
CA VAL A 152 -2.22 5.17 -13.61
C VAL A 152 -2.13 3.86 -12.84
N LEU A 153 -0.92 3.32 -12.67
CA LEU A 153 -0.65 2.21 -11.76
C LEU A 153 -0.10 2.74 -10.42
N VAL A 154 -0.73 2.37 -9.32
CA VAL A 154 -0.23 2.62 -7.96
C VAL A 154 0.34 1.34 -7.37
N GLY A 155 1.65 1.18 -7.43
CA GLY A 155 2.38 0.04 -6.86
C GLY A 155 2.82 0.33 -5.43
N ALA A 156 2.02 -0.06 -4.42
CA ALA A 156 2.26 0.34 -3.04
C ALA A 156 2.11 -0.82 -2.03
N HIS A 157 1.50 -0.58 -0.86
CA HIS A 157 1.47 -1.53 0.25
C HIS A 157 0.06 -1.67 0.80
N GLY A 158 -0.16 -2.74 1.59
CA GLY A 158 -1.48 -3.05 2.14
C GLY A 158 -2.16 -1.86 2.81
N ASN A 159 -1.49 -1.15 3.72
CA ASN A 159 -2.13 -0.03 4.42
C ASN A 159 -2.20 1.25 3.56
N SER A 160 -1.23 1.54 2.70
CA SER A 160 -1.34 2.69 1.79
C SER A 160 -2.44 2.49 0.74
N LEU A 161 -2.61 1.26 0.20
CA LEU A 161 -3.71 0.95 -0.70
C LEU A 161 -5.07 0.94 0.02
N ARG A 162 -5.13 0.43 1.26
CA ARG A 162 -6.35 0.54 2.10
C ARG A 162 -6.75 1.98 2.34
N ALA A 163 -5.79 2.87 2.58
CA ALA A 163 -6.04 4.31 2.73
C ALA A 163 -6.60 4.93 1.45
N LEU A 164 -6.06 4.55 0.27
CA LEU A 164 -6.55 5.03 -1.02
C LEU A 164 -7.96 4.51 -1.30
N VAL A 165 -8.21 3.22 -1.15
CA VAL A 165 -9.55 2.62 -1.37
C VAL A 165 -10.57 3.18 -0.40
N LYS A 166 -10.20 3.37 0.90
CA LYS A 166 -11.07 4.04 1.87
C LYS A 166 -11.53 5.42 1.39
N HIS A 167 -10.59 6.19 0.83
CA HIS A 167 -10.90 7.52 0.32
C HIS A 167 -11.80 7.46 -0.92
N LEU A 168 -11.46 6.63 -1.89
CA LEU A 168 -12.20 6.50 -3.15
C LEU A 168 -13.64 6.02 -2.92
N ASP A 169 -13.82 4.99 -2.10
CA ASP A 169 -15.11 4.33 -1.89
C ASP A 169 -15.92 4.94 -0.74
N GLY A 170 -15.40 5.95 -0.04
CA GLY A 170 -16.08 6.58 1.10
C GLY A 170 -16.31 5.62 2.27
N ILE A 171 -15.43 4.60 2.45
CA ILE A 171 -15.58 3.59 3.52
C ILE A 171 -15.50 4.26 4.89
N SER A 172 -16.40 3.91 5.80
CA SER A 172 -16.42 4.45 7.16
C SER A 172 -15.18 4.05 7.98
N ASP A 173 -14.95 4.73 9.11
CA ASP A 173 -13.85 4.40 10.02
C ASP A 173 -14.03 3.04 10.68
N ASP A 174 -15.26 2.62 10.88
CA ASP A 174 -15.59 1.31 11.45
C ASP A 174 -15.46 0.19 10.41
N ASP A 175 -15.94 0.41 9.19
CA ASP A 175 -15.95 -0.62 8.14
C ASP A 175 -14.55 -0.90 7.56
N ILE A 176 -13.64 0.08 7.61
CA ILE A 176 -12.27 -0.10 7.08
C ILE A 176 -11.48 -1.22 7.76
N VAL A 177 -11.87 -1.57 8.98
CA VAL A 177 -11.26 -2.69 9.73
C VAL A 177 -11.38 -4.01 8.96
N GLY A 178 -12.48 -4.21 8.24
CA GLY A 178 -12.77 -5.40 7.43
C GLY A 178 -12.07 -5.46 6.08
N LEU A 179 -11.60 -4.32 5.55
CA LEU A 179 -10.97 -4.30 4.21
C LEU A 179 -9.60 -4.97 4.22
N ASN A 180 -9.42 -5.96 3.35
CA ASN A 180 -8.15 -6.63 3.10
C ASN A 180 -7.80 -6.51 1.61
N ILE A 181 -6.62 -5.98 1.32
CA ILE A 181 -6.09 -5.90 -0.04
C ILE A 181 -5.17 -7.11 -0.26
N PRO A 182 -5.51 -8.01 -1.18
CA PRO A 182 -4.64 -9.13 -1.54
C PRO A 182 -3.36 -8.65 -2.23
N THR A 183 -2.27 -9.39 -2.05
CA THR A 183 -0.98 -9.07 -2.68
C THR A 183 -0.91 -9.63 -4.10
N GLY A 184 -0.23 -8.90 -5.00
CA GLY A 184 0.11 -9.37 -6.34
C GLY A 184 -1.05 -9.46 -7.34
N ILE A 185 -2.26 -9.04 -6.97
CA ILE A 185 -3.42 -9.05 -7.86
C ILE A 185 -3.85 -7.60 -8.10
N PRO A 186 -3.78 -7.11 -9.36
CA PRO A 186 -4.21 -5.76 -9.68
C PRO A 186 -5.70 -5.54 -9.40
N LEU A 187 -6.01 -4.41 -8.76
CA LEU A 187 -7.35 -3.87 -8.57
C LEU A 187 -7.55 -2.72 -9.54
N LEU A 188 -8.49 -2.85 -10.46
CA LEU A 188 -8.88 -1.81 -11.40
C LEU A 188 -10.00 -0.96 -10.79
N SER A 189 -9.81 0.36 -10.78
CA SER A 189 -10.86 1.34 -10.45
C SER A 189 -11.04 2.28 -11.63
N GLU A 190 -12.22 2.26 -12.23
CA GLU A 190 -12.62 3.25 -13.22
C GLU A 190 -13.25 4.44 -12.50
N LEU A 191 -12.85 5.65 -12.88
CA LEU A 191 -13.25 6.88 -12.20
C LEU A 191 -14.04 7.78 -13.14
N ASP A 192 -15.01 8.51 -12.59
CA ASP A 192 -15.75 9.56 -13.31
C ASP A 192 -14.90 10.86 -13.46
N ALA A 193 -15.50 11.89 -14.03
CA ALA A 193 -14.84 13.17 -14.25
C ALA A 193 -14.46 13.92 -12.95
N ASP A 194 -15.10 13.58 -11.84
CA ASP A 194 -14.84 14.10 -10.50
C ASP A 194 -13.91 13.19 -9.67
N PHE A 195 -13.38 12.14 -10.31
CA PHE A 195 -12.49 11.11 -9.72
C PHE A 195 -13.16 10.23 -8.65
N ASN A 196 -14.48 10.07 -8.69
CA ASN A 196 -15.18 9.08 -7.91
C ASN A 196 -15.20 7.74 -8.66
N PRO A 197 -15.09 6.60 -7.94
CA PRO A 197 -15.16 5.30 -8.59
C PRO A 197 -16.56 5.05 -9.18
N LEU A 198 -16.60 4.61 -10.44
CA LEU A 198 -17.84 4.19 -11.10
C LEU A 198 -18.44 2.95 -10.44
N THR A 199 -17.58 2.09 -9.93
CA THR A 199 -17.96 0.88 -9.18
C THR A 199 -17.18 0.88 -7.85
N PRO A 200 -17.85 1.06 -6.70
CA PRO A 200 -17.20 0.93 -5.40
C PRO A 200 -16.53 -0.45 -5.24
N GLY A 201 -15.33 -0.46 -4.66
CA GLY A 201 -14.52 -1.67 -4.52
C GLY A 201 -13.71 -2.05 -5.75
N GLY A 202 -13.99 -1.46 -6.92
CA GLY A 202 -13.30 -1.77 -8.17
C GLY A 202 -13.46 -3.21 -8.63
N GLU A 203 -12.63 -3.65 -9.57
CA GLU A 203 -12.59 -5.01 -10.10
C GLU A 203 -11.18 -5.60 -9.98
N TYR A 204 -11.03 -6.72 -9.28
CA TYR A 204 -9.78 -7.47 -9.32
C TYR A 204 -9.60 -8.16 -10.67
N LEU A 205 -8.43 -8.05 -11.30
CA LEU A 205 -8.17 -8.67 -12.60
C LEU A 205 -8.17 -10.22 -12.55
N ASP A 206 -8.08 -10.80 -11.35
CA ASP A 206 -8.31 -12.21 -11.04
C ASP A 206 -9.15 -12.31 -9.76
N PRO A 207 -10.49 -12.28 -9.86
CA PRO A 207 -11.38 -12.24 -8.71
C PRO A 207 -11.32 -13.50 -7.83
N ASP A 208 -11.11 -14.67 -8.43
CA ASP A 208 -11.03 -15.94 -7.68
C ASP A 208 -9.78 -16.00 -6.82
N ALA A 209 -8.63 -15.66 -7.40
CA ALA A 209 -7.38 -15.56 -6.66
C ALA A 209 -7.44 -14.45 -5.61
N ALA A 210 -8.09 -13.32 -5.89
CA ALA A 210 -8.27 -12.23 -4.93
C ALA A 210 -9.08 -12.66 -3.71
N ALA A 211 -10.20 -13.37 -3.92
CA ALA A 211 -11.02 -13.89 -2.84
C ALA A 211 -10.26 -14.89 -1.96
N ALA A 212 -9.47 -15.79 -2.54
CA ALA A 212 -8.65 -16.75 -1.82
C ALA A 212 -7.54 -16.05 -1.00
N ALA A 213 -6.85 -15.06 -1.61
CA ALA A 213 -5.77 -14.32 -0.97
C ALA A 213 -6.28 -13.39 0.14
N ALA A 214 -7.44 -12.76 -0.02
CA ALA A 214 -8.07 -11.93 1.02
C ALA A 214 -8.39 -12.75 2.28
N LYS A 215 -8.89 -13.98 2.12
CA LYS A 215 -9.11 -14.93 3.24
C LYS A 215 -7.79 -15.29 3.93
N ALA A 216 -6.72 -15.51 3.17
CA ALA A 216 -5.40 -15.81 3.74
C ALA A 216 -4.84 -14.63 4.55
N VAL A 217 -5.02 -13.39 4.08
CA VAL A 217 -4.61 -12.16 4.81
C VAL A 217 -5.44 -11.99 6.10
N ALA A 218 -6.74 -12.24 6.06
CA ALA A 218 -7.62 -12.16 7.23
C ALA A 218 -7.19 -13.14 8.33
N ASN A 219 -6.66 -14.31 7.97
CA ASN A 219 -6.22 -15.36 8.88
C ASN A 219 -4.76 -15.19 9.36
N GLN A 220 -4.00 -14.22 8.84
CA GLN A 220 -2.64 -13.93 9.32
C GLN A 220 -2.67 -13.28 10.70
N GLY A 221 -2.51 -14.05 11.74
CA GLY A 221 -2.45 -13.58 13.13
C GLY A 221 -3.43 -14.27 14.06
N ARG A 222 -4.05 -15.34 13.57
CA ARG A 222 -4.69 -16.36 14.43
C ARG A 222 -3.73 -17.47 14.73
#